data_85d1b03953ba4d1ec448558c18c753f4
#
_entry.id   85d1b03953ba4d1ec448558c18c753f4
#
_cell.length_a   1.000
_cell.length_b   1.000
_cell.length_c   1.000
_cell.angle_alpha   90.00
_cell.angle_beta   90.00
_cell.angle_gamma   90.00
#
_symmetry.space_group_name_H-M   'P 1'
#
loop_
_entity.id
_entity.type
_entity.pdbx_description
1 polymer ?
#
loop_
_entity_poly.entity_id
_entity_poly.type
_entity_poly.pdbx_seq_one_letter_code
_entity_poly.pdbx_strand_id
1 'polypeptide(L)'
;MNSRSFTKLNLSKTKHLLCKAKINGKTAKLLIDTGASNSCIHSELKEYFNLKEKGDPFDAAGASEGKMQAVMTLECKIQLGRSFKGNQAFVLIDLNHVNATLNSQGAVRIDGIIGADFLKSNK
;
A
#
# COMPACT_ATOMS: atom_id res chain seq x y z
N MET A 1 14.71 9.60 11.92
CA MET A 1 13.37 9.99 11.55
C MET A 1 12.33 9.18 12.27
N ASN A 2 11.29 9.83 12.65
CA ASN A 2 10.27 9.20 13.42
C ASN A 2 9.17 8.68 12.53
N SER A 3 8.87 7.39 12.61
CA SER A 3 7.87 6.82 11.73
C SER A 3 6.47 7.35 11.99
N ARG A 4 6.18 7.81 13.20
CA ARG A 4 4.90 8.41 13.47
C ARG A 4 4.72 9.68 12.67
N SER A 5 5.75 10.50 12.63
CA SER A 5 5.71 11.71 11.85
C SER A 5 5.52 11.38 10.40
N PHE A 6 6.22 10.36 9.95
CA PHE A 6 6.13 9.97 8.57
C PHE A 6 4.70 9.58 8.22
N THR A 7 4.07 8.75 9.03
CA THR A 7 2.72 8.30 8.76
C THR A 7 1.72 9.43 8.75
N LYS A 8 1.74 10.25 9.77
CA LYS A 8 0.76 11.30 9.87
C LYS A 8 0.99 12.42 8.91
N LEU A 9 2.23 12.81 8.75
CA LEU A 9 2.51 14.02 8.01
C LEU A 9 2.60 13.82 6.54
N ASN A 10 2.90 12.62 6.09
CA ASN A 10 3.03 12.40 4.67
C ASN A 10 1.75 12.62 3.92
N LEU A 11 0.63 12.39 4.54
CA LEU A 11 -0.64 12.64 3.89
C LEU A 11 -1.02 14.09 3.94
N SER A 12 -0.39 14.88 4.82
CA SER A 12 -0.74 16.27 4.94
C SER A 12 0.33 17.20 4.40
N LYS A 13 1.44 16.67 3.95
CA LYS A 13 2.51 17.49 3.41
C LYS A 13 2.58 17.32 1.91
N THR A 14 3.29 18.23 1.28
CA THR A 14 3.47 18.11 -0.15
C THR A 14 4.51 17.07 -0.51
N LYS A 15 5.37 16.72 0.41
CA LYS A 15 6.36 15.71 0.13
C LYS A 15 5.88 14.35 0.53
N HIS A 16 5.81 13.46 -0.42
CA HIS A 16 5.42 12.08 -0.18
C HIS A 16 6.48 11.18 -0.77
N LEU A 17 6.82 10.13 -0.06
CA LEU A 17 7.79 9.17 -0.58
C LEU A 17 7.05 8.18 -1.44
N LEU A 18 7.11 8.42 -2.73
CA LEU A 18 6.45 7.55 -3.69
C LEU A 18 7.49 6.75 -4.45
N CYS A 19 7.12 5.56 -4.83
CA CYS A 19 7.99 4.79 -5.70
C CYS A 19 7.18 4.13 -6.79
N LYS A 20 7.82 3.90 -7.91
CA LYS A 20 7.22 3.12 -8.96
C LYS A 20 7.66 1.70 -8.78
N ALA A 21 6.72 0.80 -8.91
CA ALA A 21 7.00 -0.60 -8.75
C ALA A 21 6.26 -1.36 -9.82
N LYS A 22 6.55 -2.64 -9.95
CA LYS A 22 5.75 -3.51 -10.78
C LYS A 22 5.23 -4.63 -9.91
N ILE A 23 3.93 -4.86 -10.01
CA ILE A 23 3.29 -5.93 -9.29
C ILE A 23 2.76 -6.90 -10.34
N ASN A 24 3.27 -8.12 -10.34
CA ASN A 24 2.96 -9.11 -11.36
C ASN A 24 3.15 -8.54 -12.77
N GLY A 25 4.18 -7.70 -12.91
CA GLY A 25 4.52 -7.14 -14.21
C GLY A 25 3.80 -5.86 -14.59
N LYS A 26 2.89 -5.36 -13.75
CA LYS A 26 2.16 -4.14 -14.05
C LYS A 26 2.61 -3.00 -13.18
N THR A 27 2.74 -1.84 -13.76
CA THR A 27 3.24 -0.67 -13.05
C THR A 27 2.29 -0.25 -11.94
N ALA A 28 2.84 0.01 -10.78
CA ALA A 28 2.09 0.48 -9.62
C ALA A 28 2.80 1.68 -9.02
N LYS A 29 2.00 2.60 -8.51
CA LYS A 29 2.52 3.75 -7.79
C LYS A 29 2.26 3.54 -6.32
N LEU A 30 3.31 3.40 -5.54
CA LEU A 30 3.20 3.04 -4.14
C LEU A 30 3.73 4.13 -3.25
N LEU A 31 3.07 4.31 -2.12
CA LEU A 31 3.53 5.22 -1.08
C LEU A 31 4.35 4.42 -0.08
N ILE A 32 5.53 4.92 0.25
CA ILE A 32 6.36 4.29 1.27
C ILE A 32 5.93 4.84 2.63
N ASP A 33 5.47 3.98 3.51
CA ASP A 33 4.99 4.40 4.81
C ASP A 33 5.44 3.41 5.87
N THR A 34 6.57 3.69 6.50
CA THR A 34 7.12 2.78 7.50
C THR A 34 6.29 2.72 8.78
N GLY A 35 5.35 3.64 8.93
CA GLY A 35 4.43 3.58 10.05
C GLY A 35 3.30 2.59 9.84
N ALA A 36 3.08 2.15 8.60
CA ALA A 36 2.08 1.14 8.35
C ALA A 36 2.68 -0.23 8.62
N SER A 37 1.95 -1.08 9.33
CA SER A 37 2.46 -2.41 9.66
C SER A 37 2.46 -3.32 8.46
N ASN A 38 1.46 -3.19 7.62
CA ASN A 38 1.27 -4.08 6.48
C ASN A 38 1.21 -3.31 5.19
N SER A 39 1.81 -3.88 4.16
CA SER A 39 1.69 -3.32 2.83
C SER A 39 0.30 -3.63 2.29
N CYS A 40 -0.27 -2.69 1.54
CA CYS A 40 -1.61 -2.88 1.03
C CYS A 40 -1.74 -2.38 -0.40
N ILE A 41 -2.77 -2.87 -1.08
CA ILE A 41 -3.12 -2.45 -2.43
C ILE A 41 -4.60 -2.08 -2.42
N HIS A 42 -4.94 -1.06 -3.17
CA HIS A 42 -6.34 -0.66 -3.30
C HIS A 42 -7.15 -1.83 -3.82
N SER A 43 -8.21 -2.14 -3.10
CA SER A 43 -8.99 -3.35 -3.38
C SER A 43 -9.58 -3.38 -4.79
N GLU A 44 -9.86 -2.22 -5.35
CA GLU A 44 -10.41 -2.18 -6.71
C GLU A 44 -9.39 -2.55 -7.77
N LEU A 45 -8.13 -2.66 -7.39
CA LEU A 45 -7.07 -3.02 -8.34
C LEU A 45 -6.70 -4.49 -8.26
N LYS A 46 -7.45 -5.26 -7.52
CA LYS A 46 -7.16 -6.69 -7.36
C LYS A 46 -7.01 -7.39 -8.70
N GLU A 47 -7.96 -7.17 -9.58
CA GLU A 47 -7.93 -7.86 -10.87
C GLU A 47 -6.89 -7.28 -11.80
N TYR A 48 -6.70 -5.97 -11.74
CA TYR A 48 -5.71 -5.33 -12.57
C TYR A 48 -4.32 -5.91 -12.31
N PHE A 49 -3.98 -6.15 -11.04
CA PHE A 49 -2.68 -6.70 -10.69
C PHE A 49 -2.70 -8.23 -10.58
N ASN A 50 -3.83 -8.84 -10.90
CA ASN A 50 -3.95 -10.30 -10.87
C ASN A 50 -3.61 -10.88 -9.50
N LEU A 51 -4.16 -10.28 -8.46
CA LEU A 51 -3.92 -10.71 -7.09
C LEU A 51 -4.93 -11.77 -6.68
N LYS A 52 -4.48 -12.73 -5.89
CA LYS A 52 -5.33 -13.82 -5.43
C LYS A 52 -5.58 -13.67 -3.95
N GLU A 53 -6.82 -13.78 -3.54
CA GLU A 53 -7.17 -13.66 -2.14
C GLU A 53 -6.75 -14.90 -1.36
N LYS A 54 -6.38 -14.69 -0.11
CA LYS A 54 -6.03 -15.75 0.80
C LYS A 54 -6.80 -15.57 2.09
N GLY A 55 -7.59 -16.57 2.43
CA GLY A 55 -8.36 -16.51 3.66
C GLY A 55 -9.60 -15.65 3.53
N ASP A 56 -10.24 -15.43 4.66
CA ASP A 56 -11.48 -14.69 4.72
C ASP A 56 -11.26 -13.20 4.94
N PRO A 57 -12.19 -12.37 4.55
CA PRO A 57 -12.09 -10.95 4.85
C PRO A 57 -12.10 -10.72 6.35
N PHE A 58 -11.49 -9.65 6.77
CA PHE A 58 -11.43 -9.27 8.19
C PHE A 58 -11.59 -7.77 8.29
N ASP A 59 -11.90 -7.31 9.50
CA ASP A 59 -12.04 -5.87 9.73
C ASP A 59 -10.65 -5.26 9.87
N ALA A 60 -10.38 -4.23 9.12
CA ALA A 60 -9.09 -3.58 9.16
C ALA A 60 -9.01 -2.68 10.38
N ALA A 61 -8.09 -3.00 11.27
CA ALA A 61 -7.88 -2.19 12.44
C ALA A 61 -7.23 -0.89 12.03
N GLY A 62 -7.59 0.18 12.68
CA GLY A 62 -6.98 1.47 12.41
C GLY A 62 -7.54 2.17 11.21
N ALA A 63 -8.50 1.58 10.55
CA ALA A 63 -9.18 2.27 9.49
C ALA A 63 -9.95 3.41 10.13
N SER A 64 -10.20 4.43 9.39
CA SER A 64 -10.89 5.57 9.93
C SER A 64 -12.28 5.13 10.34
N GLU A 65 -13.11 5.97 10.68
CA GLU A 65 -14.35 5.67 11.23
C GLU A 65 -15.08 4.58 10.55
N GLY A 66 -15.72 3.75 11.23
CA GLY A 66 -16.48 2.66 10.70
C GLY A 66 -15.60 1.49 10.42
N LYS A 67 -16.19 0.42 9.97
CA LYS A 67 -15.50 -0.80 9.70
C LYS A 67 -15.16 -0.88 8.25
N MET A 68 -13.94 -1.27 7.96
CA MET A 68 -13.48 -1.41 6.61
C MET A 68 -13.02 -2.83 6.44
N GLN A 69 -13.58 -3.50 5.46
CA GLN A 69 -13.21 -4.90 5.20
C GLN A 69 -11.92 -4.96 4.42
N ALA A 70 -11.11 -5.92 4.77
CA ALA A 70 -9.83 -6.15 4.10
C ALA A 70 -9.67 -7.65 3.89
N VAL A 71 -8.82 -8.01 2.96
CA VAL A 71 -8.51 -9.42 2.74
C VAL A 71 -7.05 -9.52 2.33
N MET A 72 -6.38 -10.57 2.80
CA MET A 72 -4.99 -10.80 2.45
C MET A 72 -4.90 -11.40 1.06
N THR A 73 -3.76 -11.22 0.42
CA THR A 73 -3.48 -11.91 -0.84
C THR A 73 -2.43 -12.99 -0.61
N LEU A 74 -2.36 -13.89 -1.55
CA LEU A 74 -1.18 -14.75 -1.68
C LEU A 74 -0.01 -13.87 -2.10
N GLU A 75 1.20 -14.36 -1.87
CA GLU A 75 2.36 -13.62 -2.30
C GLU A 75 2.35 -13.44 -3.81
N CYS A 76 2.73 -12.27 -4.24
CA CYS A 76 2.84 -11.98 -5.66
C CYS A 76 4.20 -11.38 -5.93
N LYS A 77 4.56 -11.30 -7.20
CA LYS A 77 5.86 -10.77 -7.57
C LYS A 77 5.85 -9.25 -7.50
N ILE A 78 6.88 -8.70 -6.87
CA ILE A 78 7.02 -7.26 -6.80
C ILE A 78 8.43 -6.89 -7.24
N GLN A 79 8.53 -5.82 -7.99
CA GLN A 79 9.81 -5.30 -8.44
C GLN A 79 9.85 -3.81 -8.13
N LEU A 80 10.87 -3.39 -7.40
CA LEU A 80 11.07 -2.00 -7.08
C LEU A 80 12.29 -1.52 -7.85
N GLY A 81 12.07 -0.55 -8.73
CA GLY A 81 13.15 -0.06 -9.55
C GLY A 81 13.72 -1.16 -10.42
N ARG A 82 15.02 -1.11 -10.62
CA ARG A 82 15.69 -2.10 -11.46
C ARG A 82 16.37 -3.18 -10.67
N SER A 83 16.66 -2.92 -9.42
CA SER A 83 17.56 -3.79 -8.68
C SER A 83 16.85 -4.73 -7.72
N PHE A 84 15.63 -4.47 -7.34
CA PHE A 84 14.98 -5.33 -6.39
C PHE A 84 13.86 -6.13 -7.02
N LYS A 85 13.86 -7.42 -6.79
CA LYS A 85 12.77 -8.31 -7.19
C LYS A 85 12.50 -9.24 -6.03
N GLY A 86 11.25 -9.46 -5.73
CA GLY A 86 10.90 -10.35 -4.63
C GLY A 86 9.44 -10.71 -4.65
N ASN A 87 8.97 -11.21 -3.53
CA ASN A 87 7.57 -11.59 -3.37
C ASN A 87 7.01 -10.86 -2.17
N GLN A 88 5.74 -10.54 -2.25
CA GLN A 88 5.09 -9.80 -1.18
C GLN A 88 3.61 -10.12 -1.17
N ALA A 89 3.08 -10.39 0.01
CA ALA A 89 1.64 -10.47 0.20
C ALA A 89 1.14 -9.09 0.58
N PHE A 90 -0.05 -8.78 0.13
CA PHE A 90 -0.63 -7.47 0.40
C PHE A 90 -1.97 -7.62 1.08
N VAL A 91 -2.39 -6.57 1.77
CA VAL A 91 -3.75 -6.45 2.26
C VAL A 91 -4.52 -5.68 1.19
N LEU A 92 -5.63 -6.23 0.73
CA LEU A 92 -6.50 -5.52 -0.19
C LEU A 92 -7.50 -4.73 0.66
N ILE A 93 -7.48 -3.44 0.49
CA ILE A 93 -8.32 -2.57 1.29
C ILE A 93 -8.68 -1.34 0.45
N ASP A 94 -9.83 -0.76 0.72
CA ASP A 94 -10.27 0.42 -0.03
C ASP A 94 -9.40 1.61 0.35
N LEU A 95 -8.70 2.16 -0.61
CA LEU A 95 -7.85 3.33 -0.40
C LEU A 95 -8.47 4.62 -0.91
N ASN A 96 -9.76 4.62 -1.19
CA ASN A 96 -10.40 5.84 -1.70
C ASN A 96 -10.26 7.00 -0.75
N HIS A 97 -10.34 6.74 0.54
CA HIS A 97 -10.20 7.79 1.53
C HIS A 97 -8.79 8.39 1.49
N VAL A 98 -7.78 7.54 1.41
CA VAL A 98 -6.40 8.00 1.34
C VAL A 98 -6.19 8.81 0.06
N ASN A 99 -6.70 8.30 -1.05
CA ASN A 99 -6.54 9.00 -2.32
C ASN A 99 -7.29 10.32 -2.35
N ALA A 100 -8.43 10.41 -1.68
CA ALA A 100 -9.14 11.67 -1.59
C ALA A 100 -8.32 12.70 -0.83
N THR A 101 -7.67 12.27 0.25
CA THR A 101 -6.81 13.16 1.02
C THR A 101 -5.63 13.63 0.18
N LEU A 102 -4.99 12.72 -0.54
CA LEU A 102 -3.87 13.09 -1.38
C LEU A 102 -4.31 14.06 -2.47
N ASN A 103 -5.44 13.79 -3.08
CA ASN A 103 -5.95 14.63 -4.14
C ASN A 103 -6.26 16.05 -3.64
N SER A 104 -6.79 16.16 -2.44
CA SER A 104 -7.12 17.47 -1.89
C SER A 104 -5.87 18.30 -1.63
N GLN A 105 -4.72 17.67 -1.61
CA GLN A 105 -3.45 18.35 -1.38
C GLN A 105 -2.61 18.44 -2.64
N GLY A 106 -3.22 18.17 -3.78
CA GLY A 106 -2.53 18.27 -5.03
C GLY A 106 -1.57 17.12 -5.32
N ALA A 107 -1.65 16.07 -4.54
CA ALA A 107 -0.77 14.93 -4.75
C ALA A 107 -1.42 13.91 -5.67
N VAL A 108 -0.59 13.05 -6.25
CA VAL A 108 -1.12 12.04 -7.16
C VAL A 108 -1.73 10.89 -6.41
N ARG A 109 -2.60 10.20 -7.09
CA ARG A 109 -3.25 9.02 -6.58
C ARG A 109 -2.24 7.89 -6.43
N ILE A 110 -2.41 7.05 -5.44
CA ILE A 110 -1.57 5.88 -5.24
C ILE A 110 -2.38 4.61 -5.44
N ASP A 111 -1.66 3.55 -5.78
CA ASP A 111 -2.27 2.23 -5.96
C ASP A 111 -2.12 1.38 -4.72
N GLY A 112 -1.16 1.70 -3.88
CA GLY A 112 -0.93 0.94 -2.67
C GLY A 112 0.10 1.60 -1.78
N ILE A 113 0.39 0.90 -0.68
CA ILE A 113 1.31 1.40 0.34
C ILE A 113 2.30 0.28 0.68
N ILE A 114 3.57 0.64 0.74
CA ILE A 114 4.61 -0.27 1.22
C ILE A 114 4.81 0.01 2.70
N GLY A 115 4.56 -0.99 3.52
CA GLY A 115 4.68 -0.84 4.96
C GLY A 115 5.92 -1.51 5.50
N ALA A 116 6.00 -1.56 6.82
CA ALA A 116 7.15 -2.11 7.50
C ALA A 116 7.35 -3.60 7.24
N ASP A 117 6.27 -4.32 6.97
CA ASP A 117 6.37 -5.75 6.69
C ASP A 117 7.28 -6.03 5.50
N PHE A 118 7.18 -5.21 4.46
CA PHE A 118 8.01 -5.39 3.28
C PHE A 118 9.48 -5.18 3.63
N LEU A 119 9.75 -4.14 4.42
CA LEU A 119 11.12 -3.82 4.76
C LEU A 119 11.74 -4.89 5.64
N LYS A 120 10.96 -5.49 6.51
CA LYS A 120 11.47 -6.56 7.37
C LYS A 120 11.74 -7.83 6.58
N SER A 121 10.88 -8.15 5.64
CA SER A 121 11.03 -9.38 4.88
C SER A 121 12.13 -9.31 3.83
N ASN A 122 12.47 -8.11 3.42
CA ASN A 122 13.36 -7.92 2.27
C ASN A 122 14.58 -7.09 2.58
N LYS A 123 15.08 -7.25 3.75
CA LYS A 123 16.31 -6.56 4.12
C LYS A 123 17.47 -7.06 3.35
#